data_b69ef2fa9a6f84041c528d514406aaf3
#
_entry.id   b69ef2fa9a6f84041c528d514406aaf3
#
_cell.length_a   1.000
_cell.length_b   1.000
_cell.length_c   1.000
_cell.angle_alpha   90.00
_cell.angle_beta   90.00
_cell.angle_gamma   90.00
#
_symmetry.space_group_name_H-M   'P 1'
#
loop_
_entity.id
_entity.type
_entity.pdbx_description
1 polymer ?
#
loop_
_entity_poly.entity_id
_entity_poly.type
_entity_poly.pdbx_seq_one_letter_code
_entity_poly.pdbx_strand_id
1 'polypeptide(L)'
;MTAPAKRAARSATVTATTRISPDLIRLSFDCPGIIGVELPYSDHYVKLLFVPEGADYSWPFDLAEIRETRPREMHPVTRTYTLCNIDTVAGTFDIDFVVHGDEGLAGPWAMTARPGDQIAFAGPGGKWSPTADYEHFVLAGDEAAAPAIVEALQQLPAGTTATAYIEISTDGALFDVSVPASAELVWVPREGAVH
;
A
#
# COMPACT_ATOMS: atom_id res chain seq x y z
N MET A 1 -28.54 6.59 -13.50
CA MET A 1 -27.33 6.02 -12.87
C MET A 1 -26.61 7.16 -12.17
N THR A 2 -26.70 7.25 -10.86
CA THR A 2 -26.01 8.27 -10.05
C THR A 2 -24.51 7.93 -10.06
N ALA A 3 -23.69 8.89 -10.45
CA ALA A 3 -22.23 8.74 -10.34
C ALA A 3 -21.87 8.37 -8.89
N PRO A 4 -20.94 7.43 -8.65
CA PRO A 4 -20.54 7.10 -7.29
C PRO A 4 -20.03 8.35 -6.60
N ALA A 5 -20.53 8.62 -5.42
CA ALA A 5 -20.09 9.75 -4.60
C ALA A 5 -18.57 9.72 -4.50
N LYS A 6 -17.89 10.80 -4.92
CA LYS A 6 -16.44 10.96 -4.76
C LYS A 6 -16.15 10.80 -3.26
N ARG A 7 -15.43 9.72 -2.89
CA ARG A 7 -15.04 9.51 -1.50
C ARG A 7 -14.18 10.69 -1.05
N ALA A 8 -14.57 11.34 0.03
CA ALA A 8 -13.78 12.40 0.65
C ALA A 8 -12.38 11.87 1.02
N ALA A 9 -11.37 12.72 0.92
CA ALA A 9 -10.06 12.40 1.42
C ALA A 9 -10.12 12.18 2.95
N ARG A 10 -9.25 11.31 3.45
CA ARG A 10 -9.07 10.98 4.86
C ARG A 10 -7.61 11.19 5.23
N SER A 11 -7.30 11.16 6.51
CA SER A 11 -5.91 11.10 6.99
C SER A 11 -5.68 9.88 7.87
N ALA A 12 -4.44 9.45 7.90
CA ALA A 12 -3.93 8.47 8.83
C ALA A 12 -2.70 9.05 9.55
N THR A 13 -2.51 8.64 10.79
CA THR A 13 -1.39 9.06 11.64
C THR A 13 -0.41 7.91 11.79
N VAL A 14 0.87 8.16 11.53
CA VAL A 14 1.94 7.18 11.75
C VAL A 14 2.05 6.85 13.22
N THR A 15 2.06 5.57 13.57
CA THR A 15 2.21 5.07 14.95
C THR A 15 3.56 4.37 15.15
N ALA A 16 4.10 3.73 14.10
CA ALA A 16 5.40 3.08 14.13
C ALA A 16 6.08 3.11 12.77
N THR A 17 7.40 3.01 12.78
CA THR A 17 8.25 2.86 11.60
C THR A 17 9.17 1.67 11.82
N THR A 18 9.16 0.70 10.90
CA THR A 18 9.96 -0.52 10.98
C THR A 18 10.64 -0.78 9.64
N ARG A 19 11.96 -0.91 9.63
CA ARG A 19 12.67 -1.38 8.43
C ARG A 19 12.56 -2.91 8.37
N ILE A 20 11.88 -3.43 7.33
CA ILE A 20 11.63 -4.88 7.16
C ILE A 20 12.63 -5.54 6.21
N SER A 21 13.28 -4.76 5.33
CA SER A 21 14.43 -5.17 4.53
C SER A 21 15.28 -3.94 4.17
N PRO A 22 16.44 -4.09 3.53
CA PRO A 22 17.20 -2.96 3.04
C PRO A 22 16.38 -2.00 2.15
N ASP A 23 15.45 -2.54 1.38
CA ASP A 23 14.68 -1.81 0.37
C ASP A 23 13.22 -1.53 0.78
N LEU A 24 12.78 -1.97 1.99
CA LEU A 24 11.41 -1.82 2.44
C LEU A 24 11.31 -1.24 3.85
N ILE A 25 10.46 -0.22 3.99
CA ILE A 25 10.05 0.35 5.28
C ILE A 25 8.55 0.14 5.44
N ARG A 26 8.16 -0.46 6.55
CA ARG A 26 6.76 -0.54 7.00
C ARG A 26 6.44 0.65 7.89
N LEU A 27 5.39 1.38 7.56
CA LEU A 27 4.75 2.34 8.45
C LEU A 27 3.42 1.77 8.92
N SER A 28 3.23 1.77 10.25
CA SER A 28 1.94 1.45 10.87
C SER A 28 1.15 2.73 11.10
N PHE A 29 -0.17 2.65 10.89
CA PHE A 29 -1.05 3.81 10.94
C PHE A 29 -2.24 3.59 11.87
N ASP A 30 -2.62 4.65 12.57
CA ASP A 30 -3.92 4.83 13.18
C ASP A 30 -4.81 5.67 12.24
N CYS A 31 -6.01 5.17 11.97
CA CYS A 31 -6.96 5.81 11.06
C CYS A 31 -8.40 5.53 11.51
N PRO A 32 -8.95 6.30 12.45
CA PRO A 32 -10.34 6.15 12.88
C PRO A 32 -11.35 6.20 11.74
N GLY A 33 -10.97 6.81 10.61
CA GLY A 33 -11.81 6.91 9.43
C GLY A 33 -12.10 5.58 8.70
N ILE A 34 -11.42 4.47 9.07
CA ILE A 34 -11.71 3.13 8.52
C ILE A 34 -12.48 2.23 9.50
N ILE A 35 -12.75 2.68 10.71
CA ILE A 35 -13.52 1.88 11.68
C ILE A 35 -14.90 1.55 11.12
N GLY A 36 -15.23 0.26 11.11
CA GLY A 36 -16.51 -0.25 10.60
C GLY A 36 -16.63 -0.22 9.07
N VAL A 37 -15.58 0.10 8.33
CA VAL A 37 -15.59 0.03 6.86
C VAL A 37 -15.43 -1.43 6.44
N GLU A 38 -16.34 -1.91 5.59
CA GLU A 38 -16.19 -3.24 4.99
C GLU A 38 -15.08 -3.25 3.95
N LEU A 39 -14.08 -4.09 4.17
CA LEU A 39 -12.91 -4.27 3.30
C LEU A 39 -12.75 -5.77 3.00
N PRO A 40 -13.60 -6.35 2.12
CA PRO A 40 -13.70 -7.80 1.94
C PRO A 40 -12.68 -8.37 0.94
N TYR A 41 -11.84 -7.54 0.34
CA TYR A 41 -10.92 -7.96 -0.71
C TYR A 41 -9.47 -8.03 -0.22
N SER A 42 -8.64 -8.82 -0.90
CA SER A 42 -7.21 -8.91 -0.61
C SER A 42 -6.40 -7.75 -1.22
N ASP A 43 -6.91 -7.12 -2.28
CA ASP A 43 -6.23 -6.07 -3.03
C ASP A 43 -6.55 -4.66 -2.55
N HIS A 44 -6.89 -4.48 -1.27
CA HIS A 44 -7.20 -3.15 -0.78
C HIS A 44 -6.00 -2.21 -0.85
N TYR A 45 -6.26 -1.02 -1.39
CA TYR A 45 -5.25 0.01 -1.58
C TYR A 45 -5.76 1.40 -1.23
N VAL A 46 -4.85 2.30 -0.96
CA VAL A 46 -5.09 3.74 -0.83
C VAL A 46 -4.25 4.51 -1.85
N LYS A 47 -4.69 5.73 -2.15
CA LYS A 47 -3.91 6.71 -2.90
C LYS A 47 -3.46 7.79 -1.95
N LEU A 48 -2.21 7.71 -1.50
CA LEU A 48 -1.58 8.74 -0.67
C LEU A 48 -1.50 10.05 -1.46
N LEU A 49 -1.71 11.16 -0.79
CA LEU A 49 -1.82 12.50 -1.37
C LEU A 49 -0.65 13.35 -0.86
N PHE A 50 0.33 13.58 -1.72
CA PHE A 50 1.48 14.43 -1.43
C PHE A 50 1.21 15.84 -1.93
N VAL A 51 1.19 16.80 -1.02
CA VAL A 51 1.04 18.22 -1.36
C VAL A 51 2.31 18.69 -2.06
N PRO A 52 2.22 19.33 -3.25
CA PRO A 52 3.40 19.84 -3.96
C PRO A 52 4.13 20.90 -3.15
N GLU A 53 5.43 20.99 -3.34
CA GLU A 53 6.22 22.10 -2.80
C GLU A 53 5.72 23.44 -3.35
N GLY A 54 5.64 24.45 -2.49
CA GLY A 54 5.13 25.79 -2.84
C GLY A 54 3.60 25.89 -2.94
N ALA A 55 2.84 24.82 -2.66
CA ALA A 55 1.38 24.91 -2.58
C ALA A 55 0.96 25.80 -1.39
N ASP A 56 -0.09 26.58 -1.60
CA ASP A 56 -0.65 27.50 -0.60
C ASP A 56 -1.72 26.86 0.31
N TYR A 57 -1.72 25.52 0.40
CA TYR A 57 -2.64 24.75 1.21
C TYR A 57 -1.93 23.56 1.89
N SER A 58 -2.53 23.05 2.95
CA SER A 58 -2.10 21.87 3.67
C SER A 58 -3.31 21.04 4.10
N TRP A 59 -3.09 19.82 4.59
CA TRP A 59 -4.18 19.05 5.19
C TRP A 59 -4.73 19.74 6.46
N PRO A 60 -6.07 19.77 6.66
CA PRO A 60 -7.15 19.24 5.81
C PRO A 60 -7.49 20.13 4.61
N PHE A 61 -7.77 19.51 3.47
CA PHE A 61 -8.20 20.19 2.24
C PHE A 61 -9.31 19.42 1.52
N ASP A 62 -10.10 20.12 0.70
CA ASP A 62 -11.04 19.51 -0.23
C ASP A 62 -10.35 19.24 -1.58
N LEU A 63 -10.18 17.97 -1.90
CA LEU A 63 -9.54 17.54 -3.15
C LEU A 63 -10.34 17.96 -4.40
N ALA A 64 -11.66 18.08 -4.30
CA ALA A 64 -12.49 18.54 -5.40
C ALA A 64 -12.31 20.04 -5.63
N GLU A 65 -12.32 20.82 -4.56
CA GLU A 65 -12.06 22.28 -4.60
C GLU A 65 -10.68 22.58 -5.20
N ILE A 66 -9.63 21.87 -4.74
CA ILE A 66 -8.28 22.07 -5.28
C ILE A 66 -8.24 21.79 -6.79
N ARG A 67 -8.88 20.70 -7.23
CA ARG A 67 -8.92 20.35 -8.66
C ARG A 67 -9.69 21.33 -9.53
N GLU A 68 -10.65 22.02 -8.96
CA GLU A 68 -11.46 23.03 -9.63
C GLU A 68 -10.80 24.41 -9.65
N THR A 69 -10.15 24.79 -8.55
CA THR A 69 -9.68 26.18 -8.32
C THR A 69 -8.19 26.39 -8.52
N ARG A 70 -7.37 25.31 -8.53
CA ARG A 70 -5.91 25.40 -8.62
C ARG A 70 -5.40 24.86 -9.96
N PRO A 71 -4.28 25.38 -10.47
CA PRO A 71 -3.62 24.82 -11.63
C PRO A 71 -3.11 23.38 -11.34
N ARG A 72 -2.97 22.57 -12.38
CA ARG A 72 -2.70 21.13 -12.26
C ARG A 72 -1.41 20.80 -11.50
N GLU A 73 -0.39 21.62 -11.64
CA GLU A 73 0.90 21.51 -10.95
C GLU A 73 0.79 21.69 -9.42
N MET A 74 -0.29 22.32 -8.97
CA MET A 74 -0.61 22.48 -7.55
C MET A 74 -1.55 21.40 -7.01
N HIS A 75 -1.96 20.43 -7.83
CA HIS A 75 -2.77 19.32 -7.33
C HIS A 75 -1.91 18.33 -6.54
N PRO A 76 -2.44 17.70 -5.49
CA PRO A 76 -1.72 16.66 -4.77
C PRO A 76 -1.25 15.55 -5.71
N VAL A 77 0.02 15.21 -5.64
CA VAL A 77 0.58 14.07 -6.36
C VAL A 77 0.13 12.80 -5.65
N THR A 78 -0.37 11.82 -6.42
CA THR A 78 -0.87 10.57 -5.84
C THR A 78 0.12 9.44 -6.01
N ARG A 79 0.25 8.59 -4.98
CA ARG A 79 0.95 7.31 -5.04
C ARG A 79 0.04 6.23 -4.45
N THR A 80 -0.07 5.12 -5.16
CA THR A 80 -0.94 4.01 -4.76
C THR A 80 -0.15 3.00 -3.94
N TYR A 81 -0.71 2.60 -2.80
CA TYR A 81 -0.11 1.62 -1.90
C TYR A 81 -1.14 0.61 -1.43
N THR A 82 -0.74 -0.65 -1.36
CA THR A 82 -1.53 -1.71 -0.75
C THR A 82 -1.64 -1.49 0.76
N LEU A 83 -2.80 -1.76 1.32
CA LEU A 83 -3.01 -1.84 2.75
C LEU A 83 -2.71 -3.25 3.23
N CYS A 84 -1.88 -3.38 4.25
CA CYS A 84 -1.53 -4.62 4.91
C CYS A 84 -2.04 -4.63 6.36
N ASN A 85 -2.22 -5.81 6.94
CA ASN A 85 -2.58 -5.97 8.35
C ASN A 85 -3.76 -5.08 8.76
N ILE A 86 -4.81 -5.03 7.96
CA ILE A 86 -5.96 -4.14 8.17
C ILE A 86 -6.78 -4.63 9.35
N ASP A 87 -7.02 -3.75 10.33
CA ASP A 87 -7.98 -3.95 11.41
C ASP A 87 -9.02 -2.82 11.41
N THR A 88 -10.20 -3.11 10.87
CA THR A 88 -11.31 -2.15 10.82
C THR A 88 -12.08 -2.04 12.15
N VAL A 89 -11.74 -2.82 13.17
CA VAL A 89 -12.26 -2.66 14.52
C VAL A 89 -11.41 -1.67 15.29
N ALA A 90 -10.09 -1.85 15.25
CA ALA A 90 -9.14 -0.92 15.86
C ALA A 90 -8.96 0.37 15.04
N GLY A 91 -9.20 0.34 13.74
CA GLY A 91 -8.95 1.46 12.83
C GLY A 91 -7.47 1.58 12.45
N THR A 92 -6.77 0.45 12.28
CA THR A 92 -5.35 0.44 11.98
C THR A 92 -5.03 -0.31 10.69
N PHE A 93 -3.90 0.01 10.08
CA PHE A 93 -3.33 -0.71 8.94
C PHE A 93 -1.83 -0.41 8.80
N ASP A 94 -1.16 -1.22 8.00
CA ASP A 94 0.23 -1.00 7.60
C ASP A 94 0.33 -0.67 6.12
N ILE A 95 1.42 0.02 5.74
CA ILE A 95 1.85 0.21 4.36
C ILE A 95 3.34 -0.06 4.28
N ASP A 96 3.74 -0.87 3.28
CA ASP A 96 5.13 -1.12 2.95
C ASP A 96 5.58 -0.20 1.81
N PHE A 97 6.63 0.57 2.08
CA PHE A 97 7.21 1.52 1.14
C PHE A 97 8.52 0.96 0.59
N VAL A 98 8.60 0.86 -0.73
CA VAL A 98 9.89 0.61 -1.39
C VAL A 98 10.72 1.88 -1.31
N VAL A 99 11.97 1.74 -0.87
CA VAL A 99 12.91 2.84 -0.69
C VAL A 99 14.17 2.60 -1.53
N HIS A 100 14.36 3.41 -2.55
CA HIS A 100 15.53 3.39 -3.42
C HIS A 100 16.14 4.78 -3.44
N GLY A 101 17.25 4.99 -2.75
CA GLY A 101 17.91 6.29 -2.69
C GLY A 101 16.98 7.43 -2.27
N ASP A 102 17.27 8.63 -2.77
CA ASP A 102 16.56 9.87 -2.42
C ASP A 102 15.57 10.33 -3.50
N GLU A 103 15.27 9.48 -4.49
CA GLU A 103 14.40 9.85 -5.60
C GLU A 103 12.91 9.61 -5.29
N GLY A 104 12.06 10.42 -5.90
CA GLY A 104 10.61 10.32 -5.78
C GLY A 104 10.04 11.08 -4.59
N LEU A 105 8.81 10.74 -4.17
CA LEU A 105 8.09 11.43 -3.09
C LEU A 105 7.85 10.53 -1.88
N ALA A 106 7.38 9.32 -2.11
CA ALA A 106 6.87 8.46 -1.05
C ALA A 106 7.98 7.73 -0.29
N GLY A 107 9.03 7.26 -0.98
CA GLY A 107 10.19 6.62 -0.36
C GLY A 107 10.92 7.58 0.59
N PRO A 108 11.37 8.77 0.14
CA PRO A 108 11.99 9.76 1.01
C PRO A 108 11.11 10.19 2.18
N TRP A 109 9.79 10.34 1.96
CA TRP A 109 8.85 10.62 3.05
C TRP A 109 8.82 9.49 4.07
N ALA A 110 8.69 8.23 3.63
CA ALA A 110 8.63 7.08 4.53
C ALA A 110 9.93 6.89 5.34
N MET A 111 11.09 7.20 4.75
CA MET A 111 12.38 7.13 5.45
C MET A 111 12.50 8.13 6.60
N THR A 112 11.77 9.25 6.54
CA THR A 112 11.83 10.32 7.55
C THR A 112 10.62 10.36 8.47
N ALA A 113 9.56 9.62 8.14
CA ALA A 113 8.29 9.59 8.88
C ALA A 113 8.48 9.08 10.31
N ARG A 114 7.80 9.74 11.24
CA ARG A 114 7.86 9.47 12.69
C ARG A 114 6.47 9.29 13.26
N PRO A 115 6.33 8.60 14.39
CA PRO A 115 5.06 8.57 15.12
C PRO A 115 4.51 9.99 15.36
N GLY A 116 3.24 10.19 14.99
CA GLY A 116 2.55 11.48 15.02
C GLY A 116 2.46 12.20 13.67
N ASP A 117 3.28 11.84 12.67
CA ASP A 117 3.17 12.40 11.33
C ASP A 117 1.86 11.95 10.67
N GLN A 118 1.27 12.83 9.86
CA GLN A 118 0.01 12.57 9.19
C GLN A 118 0.19 12.56 7.67
N ILE A 119 -0.59 11.68 7.02
CA ILE A 119 -0.70 11.68 5.56
C ILE A 119 -2.17 11.60 5.14
N ALA A 120 -2.54 12.41 4.16
CA ALA A 120 -3.85 12.35 3.54
C ALA A 120 -3.90 11.26 2.49
N PHE A 121 -5.07 10.64 2.31
CA PHE A 121 -5.29 9.64 1.27
C PHE A 121 -6.71 9.63 0.74
N ALA A 122 -6.88 9.12 -0.46
CA ALA A 122 -8.16 8.77 -1.05
C ALA A 122 -8.32 7.25 -1.10
N GLY A 123 -9.50 6.76 -0.80
CA GLY A 123 -9.79 5.32 -0.70
C GLY A 123 -10.37 4.94 0.66
N PRO A 124 -10.27 3.66 1.09
CA PRO A 124 -9.70 2.51 0.37
C PRO A 124 -10.44 2.12 -0.90
N GLY A 125 -9.70 1.58 -1.87
CA GLY A 125 -10.20 0.86 -3.03
C GLY A 125 -9.86 -0.62 -2.90
N GLY A 126 -10.32 -1.46 -3.84
CA GLY A 126 -10.11 -2.91 -3.89
C GLY A 126 -11.29 -3.56 -4.59
N LYS A 127 -11.04 -4.71 -5.23
CA LYS A 127 -12.07 -5.38 -6.03
C LYS A 127 -11.84 -6.88 -6.20
N TRP A 128 -10.68 -7.38 -5.83
CA TRP A 128 -10.26 -8.74 -6.11
C TRP A 128 -9.79 -9.47 -4.85
N SER A 129 -10.11 -10.75 -4.81
CA SER A 129 -9.54 -11.75 -3.91
C SER A 129 -9.43 -13.08 -4.64
N PRO A 130 -8.55 -14.00 -4.22
CA PRO A 130 -8.59 -15.37 -4.69
C PRO A 130 -9.96 -15.99 -4.40
N THR A 131 -10.50 -16.78 -5.35
CA THR A 131 -11.79 -17.46 -5.21
C THR A 131 -11.62 -18.97 -5.36
N ALA A 132 -12.56 -19.75 -4.84
CA ALA A 132 -12.56 -21.20 -4.96
C ALA A 132 -12.91 -21.71 -6.38
N ASP A 133 -13.07 -20.81 -7.35
CA ASP A 133 -13.31 -21.17 -8.76
C ASP A 133 -12.04 -21.72 -9.45
N TYR A 134 -10.87 -21.54 -8.82
CA TYR A 134 -9.58 -21.97 -9.31
C TYR A 134 -8.91 -22.88 -8.29
N GLU A 135 -8.24 -23.93 -8.75
CA GLU A 135 -7.50 -24.89 -7.91
C GLU A 135 -6.11 -24.38 -7.54
N HIS A 136 -5.51 -23.55 -8.40
CA HIS A 136 -4.17 -23.04 -8.24
C HIS A 136 -4.04 -21.60 -8.75
N PHE A 137 -3.32 -20.77 -7.98
CA PHE A 137 -2.99 -19.40 -8.35
C PHE A 137 -1.48 -19.27 -8.61
N VAL A 138 -1.13 -18.51 -9.64
CA VAL A 138 0.24 -18.06 -9.87
C VAL A 138 0.26 -16.54 -9.72
N LEU A 139 1.05 -16.05 -8.78
CA LEU A 139 1.22 -14.63 -8.50
C LEU A 139 2.66 -14.25 -8.80
N ALA A 140 2.87 -13.10 -9.44
CA ALA A 140 4.22 -12.64 -9.74
C ALA A 140 4.30 -11.11 -9.65
N GLY A 141 5.42 -10.61 -9.15
CA GLY A 141 5.68 -9.17 -9.05
C GLY A 141 7.04 -8.87 -8.47
N ASP A 142 7.30 -7.60 -8.25
CA ASP A 142 8.50 -7.07 -7.62
C ASP A 142 8.25 -6.68 -6.15
N GLU A 143 9.19 -6.00 -5.53
CA GLU A 143 9.09 -5.51 -4.15
C GLU A 143 7.87 -4.60 -3.94
N ALA A 144 7.47 -3.84 -4.98
CA ALA A 144 6.30 -2.96 -4.89
C ALA A 144 4.98 -3.73 -4.92
N ALA A 145 4.96 -4.89 -5.60
CA ALA A 145 3.80 -5.78 -5.66
C ALA A 145 3.76 -6.76 -4.48
N ALA A 146 4.87 -7.00 -3.79
CA ALA A 146 4.98 -7.97 -2.71
C ALA A 146 3.87 -7.83 -1.65
N PRO A 147 3.50 -6.64 -1.15
CA PRO A 147 2.42 -6.48 -0.18
C PRO A 147 1.09 -7.04 -0.69
N ALA A 148 0.72 -6.77 -1.95
CA ALA A 148 -0.53 -7.27 -2.53
C ALA A 148 -0.51 -8.79 -2.74
N ILE A 149 0.64 -9.34 -3.11
CA ILE A 149 0.83 -10.79 -3.25
C ILE A 149 0.66 -11.47 -1.89
N VAL A 150 1.30 -10.95 -0.84
CA VAL A 150 1.21 -11.50 0.52
C VAL A 150 -0.23 -11.49 1.04
N GLU A 151 -0.93 -10.37 0.91
CA GLU A 151 -2.35 -10.28 1.31
C GLU A 151 -3.23 -11.27 0.54
N ALA A 152 -2.95 -11.49 -0.75
CA ALA A 152 -3.65 -12.49 -1.55
C ALA A 152 -3.38 -13.92 -1.07
N LEU A 153 -2.12 -14.25 -0.75
CA LEU A 153 -1.75 -15.57 -0.23
C LEU A 153 -2.41 -15.87 1.12
N GLN A 154 -2.52 -14.88 2.00
CA GLN A 154 -3.15 -15.05 3.31
C GLN A 154 -4.67 -15.27 3.21
N GLN A 155 -5.30 -14.86 2.11
CA GLN A 155 -6.72 -15.01 1.86
C GLN A 155 -7.06 -16.15 0.88
N LEU A 156 -6.15 -17.09 0.65
CA LEU A 156 -6.41 -18.25 -0.19
C LEU A 156 -7.60 -19.07 0.37
N PRO A 157 -8.58 -19.40 -0.47
CA PRO A 157 -9.69 -20.27 -0.08
C PRO A 157 -9.21 -21.67 0.34
N ALA A 158 -9.94 -22.31 1.24
CA ALA A 158 -9.63 -23.68 1.62
C ALA A 158 -9.66 -24.63 0.39
N GLY A 159 -8.63 -25.47 0.27
CA GLY A 159 -8.49 -26.41 -0.86
C GLY A 159 -7.83 -25.84 -2.10
N THR A 160 -7.50 -24.54 -2.12
CA THR A 160 -6.69 -23.93 -3.21
C THR A 160 -5.22 -23.88 -2.84
N THR A 161 -4.36 -23.83 -3.85
CA THR A 161 -2.91 -23.69 -3.72
C THR A 161 -2.42 -22.45 -4.45
N ALA A 162 -1.22 -21.98 -4.14
CA ALA A 162 -0.58 -20.89 -4.89
C ALA A 162 0.93 -21.05 -4.98
N THR A 163 1.50 -20.53 -6.07
CA THR A 163 2.94 -20.28 -6.19
C THR A 163 3.13 -18.80 -6.47
N ALA A 164 3.89 -18.11 -5.62
CA ALA A 164 4.19 -16.69 -5.78
C ALA A 164 5.68 -16.49 -6.08
N TYR A 165 5.97 -15.65 -7.08
CA TYR A 165 7.31 -15.23 -7.44
C TYR A 165 7.45 -13.74 -7.12
N ILE A 166 8.38 -13.39 -6.24
CA ILE A 166 8.68 -11.99 -5.91
C ILE A 166 10.11 -11.68 -6.31
N GLU A 167 10.24 -10.78 -7.28
CA GLU A 167 11.53 -10.26 -7.68
C GLU A 167 12.04 -9.27 -6.64
N ILE A 168 13.31 -9.40 -6.27
CA ILE A 168 13.99 -8.56 -5.27
C ILE A 168 15.32 -8.04 -5.83
N SER A 169 15.80 -6.92 -5.30
CA SER A 169 17.01 -6.26 -5.78
C SER A 169 18.25 -7.14 -5.62
N THR A 170 18.38 -7.82 -4.49
CA THR A 170 19.51 -8.71 -4.16
C THR A 170 19.07 -9.79 -3.18
N ASP A 171 19.87 -10.84 -3.00
CA ASP A 171 19.66 -11.88 -1.97
C ASP A 171 19.55 -11.30 -0.54
N GLY A 172 20.16 -10.15 -0.28
CA GLY A 172 20.08 -9.46 1.02
C GLY A 172 18.78 -8.68 1.24
N ALA A 173 17.93 -8.54 0.22
CA ALA A 173 16.66 -7.83 0.30
C ALA A 173 15.47 -8.70 0.74
N LEU A 174 15.72 -9.96 1.10
CA LEU A 174 14.71 -10.86 1.67
C LEU A 174 14.09 -10.27 2.94
N PHE A 175 12.82 -10.53 3.13
CA PHE A 175 12.11 -10.18 4.36
C PHE A 175 11.18 -11.31 4.80
N ASP A 176 10.89 -11.36 6.08
CA ASP A 176 10.02 -12.38 6.65
C ASP A 176 8.58 -12.19 6.20
N VAL A 177 8.02 -13.23 5.62
CA VAL A 177 6.64 -13.30 5.16
C VAL A 177 5.97 -14.55 5.70
N SER A 178 4.85 -14.37 6.38
CA SER A 178 3.99 -15.50 6.75
C SER A 178 3.12 -15.90 5.58
N VAL A 179 3.34 -17.08 5.02
CA VAL A 179 2.50 -17.66 3.97
C VAL A 179 1.80 -18.92 4.47
N PRO A 180 0.56 -19.23 4.03
CA PRO A 180 -0.12 -20.45 4.42
C PRO A 180 0.60 -21.69 3.85
N ALA A 181 0.42 -22.84 4.48
CA ALA A 181 1.04 -24.10 4.04
C ALA A 181 0.61 -24.54 2.62
N SER A 182 -0.49 -24.00 2.09
CA SER A 182 -0.98 -24.21 0.73
C SER A 182 -0.28 -23.35 -0.32
N ALA A 183 0.63 -22.43 0.09
CA ALA A 183 1.33 -21.53 -0.81
C ALA A 183 2.84 -21.75 -0.76
N GLU A 184 3.47 -21.63 -1.93
CA GLU A 184 4.92 -21.57 -2.10
C GLU A 184 5.31 -20.12 -2.46
N LEU A 185 6.32 -19.58 -1.78
CA LEU A 185 6.90 -18.28 -2.08
C LEU A 185 8.33 -18.45 -2.58
N VAL A 186 8.58 -17.99 -3.78
CA VAL A 186 9.88 -18.05 -4.46
C VAL A 186 10.42 -16.63 -4.61
N TRP A 187 11.56 -16.37 -4.01
CA TRP A 187 12.30 -15.13 -4.19
C TRP A 187 13.18 -15.19 -5.42
N VAL A 188 13.13 -14.17 -6.25
CA VAL A 188 13.86 -14.08 -7.52
C VAL A 188 14.79 -12.87 -7.49
N PRO A 189 16.09 -13.04 -7.14
CA PRO A 189 17.04 -11.93 -7.16
C PRO A 189 17.26 -11.41 -8.59
N ARG A 190 17.32 -10.08 -8.77
CA ARG A 190 17.71 -9.45 -10.04
C ARG A 190 19.20 -9.60 -10.23
N GLU A 191 19.63 -10.54 -11.05
CA GLU A 191 21.03 -10.66 -11.42
C GLU A 191 21.40 -9.54 -12.40
N GLY A 192 22.14 -8.53 -11.93
CA GLY A 192 22.88 -7.60 -12.77
C GLY A 192 22.07 -6.57 -13.58
N ALA A 193 20.79 -6.43 -13.33
CA ALA A 193 19.99 -5.37 -13.94
C ALA A 193 20.15 -4.06 -13.16
N VAL A 194 20.87 -3.11 -13.76
CA VAL A 194 20.85 -1.69 -13.36
C VAL A 194 19.59 -1.08 -13.99
N HIS A 195 18.67 -0.58 -13.19
CA HIS A 195 17.52 0.21 -13.66
C HIS A 195 17.93 1.65 -13.90
#